data_b151430e70dd1584c495feb351b6fe3a
#
_entry.id   b151430e70dd1584c495feb351b6fe3a
#
_cell.length_a   1.000
_cell.length_b   1.000
_cell.length_c   1.000
_cell.angle_alpha   90.00
_cell.angle_beta   90.00
_cell.angle_gamma   90.00
#
_symmetry.space_group_name_H-M   'P 1'
#
loop_
_entity.id
_entity.type
_entity.pdbx_description
1 polymer ?
#
loop_
_entity_poly.entity_id
_entity_poly.type
_entity_poly.pdbx_seq_one_letter_code
_entity_poly.pdbx_strand_id
1 'polypeptide(L)'
;MKKLLKSVAALSLSAMMLLSPGVLAEEDEEESNVVELTTVVQEYEGKQIVLKTAGLDILEQDGYKFKDLNKNGELDPYEDWRLTPEERTEDLLSRMSDKNKAAQMAHMTLVTLKESWFSDLDIGFALTYTYFAESKESAGEKMNYVQSLCEESELGIPVVFSMDSVIGASWINDTTILPDAITLGATGDAELVQELADIQ
;
A
#
# COMPACT_ATOMS: atom_id res chain seq x y z
N MET A 1 -60.56 19.10 30.75
CA MET A 1 -59.22 19.69 30.64
C MET A 1 -58.14 18.88 31.34
N LYS A 2 -58.33 18.37 32.57
CA LYS A 2 -57.22 17.60 33.29
C LYS A 2 -56.84 16.23 32.69
N LYS A 3 -57.73 15.59 31.91
CA LYS A 3 -57.41 14.30 31.24
C LYS A 3 -56.61 14.47 29.94
N LEU A 4 -56.75 15.60 29.25
CA LEU A 4 -56.03 15.90 28.01
C LEU A 4 -54.55 16.25 28.28
N LEU A 5 -54.29 16.94 29.40
CA LEU A 5 -52.92 17.30 29.81
C LEU A 5 -52.06 16.07 30.19
N LYS A 6 -52.69 15.02 30.74
CA LYS A 6 -51.95 13.78 31.08
C LYS A 6 -51.57 12.95 29.85
N SER A 7 -52.37 13.01 28.79
CA SER A 7 -52.03 12.31 27.52
C SER A 7 -50.90 12.99 26.73
N VAL A 8 -50.87 14.34 26.76
CA VAL A 8 -49.81 15.09 26.08
C VAL A 8 -48.44 14.94 26.79
N ALA A 9 -48.44 14.90 28.13
CA ALA A 9 -47.22 14.68 28.91
C ALA A 9 -46.66 13.25 28.73
N ALA A 10 -47.52 12.25 28.53
CA ALA A 10 -47.09 10.86 28.30
C ALA A 10 -46.52 10.67 26.88
N LEU A 11 -47.03 11.39 25.86
CA LEU A 11 -46.47 11.34 24.50
C LEU A 11 -45.14 12.08 24.38
N SER A 12 -44.96 13.19 25.13
CA SER A 12 -43.68 13.91 25.12
C SER A 12 -42.54 13.14 25.82
N LEU A 13 -42.87 12.34 26.86
CA LEU A 13 -41.87 11.52 27.55
C LEU A 13 -41.45 10.29 26.73
N SER A 14 -42.35 9.70 25.92
CA SER A 14 -42.05 8.60 25.01
C SER A 14 -41.21 9.05 23.82
N ALA A 15 -41.40 10.27 23.33
CA ALA A 15 -40.62 10.85 22.24
C ALA A 15 -39.19 11.23 22.70
N MET A 16 -39.05 11.54 24.01
CA MET A 16 -37.71 11.90 24.56
C MET A 16 -36.84 10.70 24.91
N MET A 17 -37.40 9.48 25.02
CA MET A 17 -36.64 8.24 25.23
C MET A 17 -36.20 7.57 23.92
N LEU A 18 -36.66 8.06 22.75
CA LEU A 18 -36.21 7.61 21.43
C LEU A 18 -35.11 8.48 20.85
N LEU A 19 -34.76 9.57 21.52
CA LEU A 19 -33.55 10.35 21.26
C LEU A 19 -32.48 9.96 22.29
N SER A 20 -32.10 8.69 22.36
CA SER A 20 -30.73 8.35 22.70
C SER A 20 -29.87 9.14 21.70
N PRO A 21 -28.83 9.86 22.13
CA PRO A 21 -27.77 10.18 21.18
C PRO A 21 -27.26 8.82 20.71
N GLY A 22 -27.82 8.31 19.60
CA GLY A 22 -27.11 7.39 18.79
C GLY A 22 -25.79 8.10 18.62
N VAL A 23 -24.71 7.49 19.04
CA VAL A 23 -23.42 7.73 18.47
C VAL A 23 -23.72 7.65 16.97
N LEU A 24 -23.91 8.82 16.33
CA LEU A 24 -23.63 8.94 14.92
C LEU A 24 -22.15 8.53 14.90
N ALA A 25 -21.90 7.27 14.62
CA ALA A 25 -20.66 6.93 13.97
C ALA A 25 -20.67 7.93 12.81
N GLU A 26 -19.83 8.95 12.86
CA GLU A 26 -19.37 9.58 11.66
C GLU A 26 -18.89 8.36 10.87
N GLU A 27 -19.64 7.98 9.84
CA GLU A 27 -19.10 7.26 8.74
C GLU A 27 -18.05 8.24 8.25
N ASP A 28 -16.80 8.06 8.73
CA ASP A 28 -15.63 8.60 8.05
C ASP A 28 -15.87 8.12 6.62
N GLU A 29 -16.24 9.04 5.72
CA GLU A 29 -16.20 8.80 4.30
C GLU A 29 -14.72 8.39 4.09
N GLU A 30 -14.48 7.08 3.95
CA GLU A 30 -13.15 6.61 3.54
C GLU A 30 -12.89 7.31 2.23
N GLU A 31 -12.06 8.33 2.30
CA GLU A 31 -11.61 9.09 1.15
C GLU A 31 -11.04 8.04 0.19
N SER A 32 -11.65 7.90 -0.98
CA SER A 32 -11.31 6.87 -1.94
C SER A 32 -9.81 6.97 -2.27
N ASN A 33 -9.00 6.09 -1.73
CA ASN A 33 -7.55 6.02 -1.95
C ASN A 33 -7.21 5.51 -3.37
N VAL A 34 -8.15 5.65 -4.32
CA VAL A 34 -7.95 5.27 -5.72
C VAL A 34 -7.06 6.30 -6.40
N VAL A 35 -5.88 5.87 -6.80
CA VAL A 35 -4.90 6.70 -7.50
C VAL A 35 -4.92 6.37 -8.98
N GLU A 36 -5.05 7.39 -9.83
CA GLU A 36 -4.91 7.24 -11.27
C GLU A 36 -3.42 7.12 -11.63
N LEU A 37 -3.05 6.02 -12.31
CA LEU A 37 -1.67 5.75 -12.67
C LEU A 37 -1.42 6.02 -14.16
N THR A 38 -0.45 6.87 -14.45
CA THR A 38 0.15 6.97 -15.77
C THR A 38 1.05 5.76 -16.00
N THR A 39 0.85 5.06 -17.13
CA THR A 39 1.65 3.89 -17.50
C THR A 39 2.41 4.15 -18.80
N VAL A 40 3.71 3.92 -18.77
CA VAL A 40 4.59 3.95 -19.95
C VAL A 40 5.14 2.56 -20.19
N VAL A 41 4.99 2.07 -21.42
CA VAL A 41 5.53 0.78 -21.86
C VAL A 41 6.55 1.03 -22.95
N GLN A 42 7.73 0.45 -22.83
CA GLN A 42 8.81 0.56 -23.81
C GLN A 42 9.64 -0.72 -23.84
N GLU A 43 10.47 -0.89 -24.87
CA GLU A 43 11.35 -2.05 -25.01
C GLU A 43 12.81 -1.63 -24.91
N TYR A 44 13.61 -2.46 -24.23
CA TYR A 44 15.04 -2.30 -24.13
C TYR A 44 15.72 -3.67 -24.11
N GLU A 45 16.67 -3.90 -25.03
CA GLU A 45 17.40 -5.17 -25.17
C GLU A 45 16.50 -6.42 -25.20
N GLY A 46 15.35 -6.32 -25.88
CA GLY A 46 14.37 -7.39 -25.99
C GLY A 46 13.54 -7.66 -24.73
N LYS A 47 13.59 -6.77 -23.75
CA LYS A 47 12.78 -6.82 -22.52
C LYS A 47 11.76 -5.67 -22.53
N GLN A 48 10.57 -5.96 -22.07
CA GLN A 48 9.56 -4.93 -21.83
C GLN A 48 9.82 -4.22 -20.50
N ILE A 49 9.94 -2.91 -20.57
CA ILE A 49 10.06 -2.02 -19.41
C ILE A 49 8.72 -1.31 -19.22
N VAL A 50 8.18 -1.41 -18.02
CA VAL A 50 6.92 -0.77 -17.64
C VAL A 50 7.17 0.20 -16.51
N LEU A 51 6.92 1.48 -16.75
CA LEU A 51 6.96 2.51 -15.71
C LEU A 51 5.52 2.86 -15.33
N LYS A 52 5.25 2.94 -14.04
CA LYS A 52 3.98 3.43 -13.49
C LYS A 52 4.26 4.54 -12.50
N THR A 53 3.48 5.61 -12.57
CA THR A 53 3.58 6.74 -11.64
C THR A 53 2.22 7.36 -11.40
N ALA A 54 1.99 7.85 -10.19
CA ALA A 54 0.80 8.61 -9.80
C ALA A 54 0.92 10.10 -10.18
N GLY A 55 2.13 10.66 -10.20
CA GLY A 55 2.29 12.09 -10.41
C GLY A 55 3.69 12.57 -10.77
N LEU A 56 4.68 11.67 -10.87
CA LEU A 56 6.04 12.07 -11.28
C LEU A 56 6.09 12.43 -12.75
N ASP A 57 6.93 13.40 -13.08
CA ASP A 57 7.27 13.72 -14.44
C ASP A 57 8.05 12.56 -15.10
N ILE A 58 7.87 12.44 -16.41
CA ILE A 58 8.57 11.46 -17.24
C ILE A 58 9.63 12.18 -18.05
N LEU A 59 10.87 11.89 -17.75
CA LEU A 59 12.03 12.34 -18.49
C LEU A 59 12.20 11.51 -19.77
N GLU A 60 12.75 12.14 -20.82
CA GLU A 60 13.11 11.44 -22.05
C GLU A 60 14.57 11.69 -22.36
N GLN A 61 15.35 10.62 -22.48
CA GLN A 61 16.76 10.66 -22.85
C GLN A 61 17.13 9.47 -23.74
N ASP A 62 17.85 9.74 -24.81
CA ASP A 62 18.28 8.71 -25.81
C ASP A 62 17.11 7.90 -26.42
N GLY A 63 15.90 8.48 -26.48
CA GLY A 63 14.71 7.81 -26.96
C GLY A 63 14.02 6.89 -25.96
N TYR A 64 14.48 6.89 -24.71
CA TYR A 64 13.89 6.14 -23.58
C TYR A 64 13.28 7.08 -22.54
N LYS A 65 12.32 6.54 -21.80
CA LYS A 65 11.57 7.25 -20.76
C LYS A 65 11.96 6.77 -19.37
N PHE A 66 12.02 7.70 -18.42
CA PHE A 66 12.43 7.50 -17.04
C PHE A 66 11.50 8.26 -16.10
N LYS A 67 11.38 7.84 -14.85
CA LYS A 67 10.69 8.63 -13.83
C LYS A 67 11.67 9.63 -13.21
N ASP A 68 11.28 10.88 -13.11
CA ASP A 68 11.98 11.90 -12.32
C ASP A 68 11.62 11.73 -10.84
N LEU A 69 12.37 10.87 -10.14
CA LEU A 69 12.03 10.47 -8.78
C LEU A 69 12.25 11.60 -7.75
N ASN A 70 13.29 12.42 -7.93
CA ASN A 70 13.59 13.54 -7.03
C ASN A 70 13.09 14.89 -7.55
N LYS A 71 12.38 14.92 -8.68
CA LYS A 71 11.71 16.09 -9.24
C LYS A 71 12.67 17.23 -9.59
N ASN A 72 13.92 16.90 -9.97
CA ASN A 72 14.93 17.89 -10.34
C ASN A 72 14.97 18.22 -11.85
N GLY A 73 14.25 17.46 -12.68
CA GLY A 73 14.18 17.63 -14.13
C GLY A 73 15.40 17.08 -14.89
N GLU A 74 16.29 16.35 -14.23
CA GLU A 74 17.50 15.76 -14.82
C GLU A 74 17.48 14.24 -14.56
N LEU A 75 18.01 13.45 -15.49
CA LEU A 75 18.11 12.01 -15.29
C LEU A 75 19.34 11.69 -14.43
N ASP A 76 19.09 11.32 -13.20
CA ASP A 76 20.14 10.89 -12.28
C ASP A 76 20.46 9.40 -12.42
N PRO A 77 21.70 8.95 -12.08
CA PRO A 77 22.07 7.54 -12.23
C PRO A 77 21.13 6.57 -11.49
N TYR A 78 20.60 6.91 -10.32
CA TYR A 78 19.69 6.00 -9.60
C TYR A 78 18.32 5.84 -10.25
N GLU A 79 17.92 6.78 -11.12
CA GLU A 79 16.69 6.77 -11.90
C GLU A 79 16.83 6.01 -13.21
N ASP A 80 18.08 5.92 -13.72
CA ASP A 80 18.37 5.25 -14.98
C ASP A 80 18.33 3.73 -14.83
N TRP A 81 17.18 3.15 -15.15
CA TRP A 81 16.94 1.71 -15.07
C TRP A 81 17.82 0.88 -16.03
N ARG A 82 18.59 1.49 -16.94
CA ARG A 82 19.56 0.82 -17.83
C ARG A 82 20.85 0.48 -17.10
N LEU A 83 21.17 1.22 -16.04
CA LEU A 83 22.36 0.98 -15.21
C LEU A 83 22.18 -0.25 -14.32
N THR A 84 23.28 -0.79 -13.85
CA THR A 84 23.27 -1.93 -12.91
C THR A 84 22.66 -1.53 -11.57
N PRO A 85 22.07 -2.49 -10.82
CA PRO A 85 21.60 -2.21 -9.46
C PRO A 85 22.66 -1.59 -8.55
N GLU A 86 23.92 -2.01 -8.71
CA GLU A 86 25.06 -1.53 -7.93
C GLU A 86 25.32 -0.03 -8.21
N GLU A 87 25.41 0.36 -9.48
CA GLU A 87 25.63 1.76 -9.90
C GLU A 87 24.50 2.67 -9.41
N ARG A 88 23.25 2.21 -9.57
CA ARG A 88 22.06 2.94 -9.10
C ARG A 88 22.03 3.09 -7.59
N THR A 89 22.38 2.02 -6.86
CA THR A 89 22.41 2.03 -5.40
C THR A 89 23.51 2.96 -4.86
N GLU A 90 24.69 2.97 -5.49
CA GLU A 90 25.81 3.83 -5.07
C GLU A 90 25.42 5.31 -5.21
N ASP A 91 24.83 5.70 -6.32
CA ASP A 91 24.36 7.07 -6.53
C ASP A 91 23.26 7.45 -5.52
N LEU A 92 22.23 6.61 -5.35
CA LEU A 92 21.16 6.84 -4.39
C LEU A 92 21.69 7.01 -2.96
N LEU A 93 22.59 6.11 -2.51
CA LEU A 93 23.20 6.19 -1.17
C LEU A 93 23.98 7.48 -0.96
N SER A 94 24.59 8.04 -2.01
CA SER A 94 25.32 9.32 -1.93
C SER A 94 24.38 10.51 -1.67
N ARG A 95 23.12 10.42 -2.08
CA ARG A 95 22.09 11.45 -1.94
C ARG A 95 21.32 11.32 -0.63
N MET A 96 21.26 10.13 -0.05
CA MET A 96 20.51 9.87 1.17
C MET A 96 21.15 10.48 2.41
N SER A 97 20.33 11.15 3.22
CA SER A 97 20.69 11.52 4.58
C SER A 97 20.78 10.29 5.50
N ASP A 98 21.39 10.41 6.66
CA ASP A 98 21.41 9.33 7.66
C ASP A 98 19.99 8.96 8.13
N LYS A 99 19.05 9.93 8.12
CA LYS A 99 17.64 9.70 8.42
C LYS A 99 17.00 8.79 7.37
N ASN A 100 17.19 9.07 6.06
CA ASN A 100 16.67 8.23 4.99
C ASN A 100 17.28 6.84 5.04
N LYS A 101 18.59 6.71 5.25
CA LYS A 101 19.26 5.41 5.39
C LYS A 101 18.70 4.58 6.54
N ALA A 102 18.46 5.20 7.70
CA ALA A 102 17.84 4.54 8.84
C ALA A 102 16.38 4.12 8.55
N ALA A 103 15.62 4.98 7.88
CA ALA A 103 14.24 4.69 7.52
C ALA A 103 14.13 3.55 6.49
N GLN A 104 15.05 3.47 5.53
CA GLN A 104 15.11 2.34 4.58
C GLN A 104 15.35 0.98 5.24
N MET A 105 15.93 0.95 6.43
CA MET A 105 16.09 -0.26 7.24
C MET A 105 14.85 -0.59 8.09
N ALA A 106 13.86 0.29 8.17
CA ALA A 106 12.66 0.07 8.95
C ALA A 106 11.64 -0.78 8.19
N HIS A 107 11.03 -1.73 8.90
CA HIS A 107 9.97 -2.60 8.42
C HIS A 107 8.72 -2.36 9.29
N MET A 108 7.71 -1.71 8.73
CA MET A 108 6.53 -1.29 9.47
C MET A 108 5.35 -2.19 9.17
N THR A 109 4.65 -2.65 10.22
CA THR A 109 3.40 -3.39 10.07
C THR A 109 2.24 -2.42 9.85
N LEU A 110 1.54 -2.53 8.71
CA LEU A 110 0.43 -1.66 8.36
C LEU A 110 -0.90 -2.21 8.91
N VAL A 111 -1.17 -1.89 10.17
CA VAL A 111 -2.51 -2.06 10.79
C VAL A 111 -3.39 -0.89 10.37
N THR A 112 -2.85 0.30 10.41
CA THR A 112 -3.43 1.55 9.91
C THR A 112 -2.37 2.30 9.12
N LEU A 113 -2.78 3.09 8.13
CA LEU A 113 -1.86 3.90 7.35
C LEU A 113 -1.44 5.15 8.16
N LYS A 114 -0.14 5.46 8.10
CA LYS A 114 0.41 6.74 8.49
C LYS A 114 1.23 7.27 7.31
N GLU A 115 0.62 8.15 6.54
CA GLU A 115 1.14 8.67 5.26
C GLU A 115 2.56 9.24 5.38
N SER A 116 2.83 10.02 6.43
CA SER A 116 4.15 10.61 6.66
C SER A 116 5.31 9.61 6.85
N TRP A 117 5.01 8.32 7.01
CA TRP A 117 6.06 7.30 6.98
C TRP A 117 6.64 7.13 5.58
N PHE A 118 5.83 7.38 4.56
CA PHE A 118 6.18 7.19 3.15
C PHE A 118 6.52 8.51 2.48
N SER A 119 5.75 9.58 2.72
CA SER A 119 6.00 10.89 2.13
C SER A 119 7.18 11.66 2.74
N ASP A 120 7.47 11.45 4.05
CA ASP A 120 8.47 12.27 4.76
C ASP A 120 9.68 11.47 5.25
N LEU A 121 9.54 10.15 5.45
CA LEU A 121 10.57 9.33 6.10
C LEU A 121 11.24 8.33 5.17
N ASP A 122 10.68 8.01 4.01
CA ASP A 122 11.15 6.98 3.08
C ASP A 122 11.29 5.59 3.75
N ILE A 123 10.25 5.12 4.44
CA ILE A 123 10.26 3.77 5.05
C ILE A 123 10.46 2.72 3.96
N GLY A 124 11.47 1.84 4.15
CA GLY A 124 11.89 0.89 3.11
C GLY A 124 10.96 -0.31 2.94
N PHE A 125 10.34 -0.79 4.04
CA PHE A 125 9.53 -2.01 4.00
C PHE A 125 8.20 -1.83 4.72
N ALA A 126 7.13 -2.39 4.14
CA ALA A 126 5.79 -2.39 4.71
C ALA A 126 5.23 -3.81 4.73
N LEU A 127 5.00 -4.36 5.94
CA LEU A 127 4.29 -5.63 6.10
C LEU A 127 2.81 -5.39 5.87
N THR A 128 2.25 -6.06 4.86
CA THR A 128 0.81 -6.05 4.59
C THR A 128 0.07 -6.76 5.72
N TYR A 129 -0.89 -6.06 6.32
CA TYR A 129 -1.68 -6.56 7.42
C TYR A 129 -3.13 -6.07 7.30
N THR A 130 -3.81 -5.83 8.41
CA THR A 130 -5.24 -5.53 8.42
C THR A 130 -5.66 -4.32 7.59
N TYR A 131 -4.76 -3.37 7.34
CA TYR A 131 -5.04 -2.25 6.44
C TYR A 131 -5.40 -2.71 5.01
N PHE A 132 -4.90 -3.86 4.57
CA PHE A 132 -5.12 -4.41 3.23
C PHE A 132 -6.17 -5.53 3.19
N ALA A 133 -6.87 -5.80 4.30
CA ALA A 133 -7.63 -7.05 4.48
C ALA A 133 -8.96 -7.13 3.71
N GLU A 134 -9.52 -6.04 3.18
CA GLU A 134 -10.89 -5.96 2.66
C GLU A 134 -11.13 -6.88 1.45
N SER A 135 -10.36 -6.69 0.38
CA SER A 135 -10.41 -7.52 -0.84
C SER A 135 -9.07 -7.42 -1.57
N LYS A 136 -8.83 -8.28 -2.54
CA LYS A 136 -7.61 -8.22 -3.38
C LYS A 136 -7.58 -6.95 -4.25
N GLU A 137 -8.74 -6.46 -4.71
CA GLU A 137 -8.87 -5.24 -5.48
C GLU A 137 -8.52 -4.02 -4.60
N SER A 138 -9.15 -3.90 -3.42
CA SER A 138 -8.87 -2.86 -2.44
C SER A 138 -7.41 -2.89 -1.97
N ALA A 139 -6.83 -4.07 -1.76
CA ALA A 139 -5.42 -4.21 -1.42
C ALA A 139 -4.51 -3.64 -2.51
N GLY A 140 -4.82 -3.90 -3.79
CA GLY A 140 -4.08 -3.34 -4.93
C GLY A 140 -4.17 -1.81 -5.01
N GLU A 141 -5.35 -1.25 -4.80
CA GLU A 141 -5.57 0.20 -4.77
C GLU A 141 -4.80 0.85 -3.61
N LYS A 142 -4.89 0.28 -2.41
CA LYS A 142 -4.16 0.75 -1.23
C LYS A 142 -2.64 0.65 -1.39
N MET A 143 -2.12 -0.40 -2.05
CA MET A 143 -0.70 -0.50 -2.40
C MET A 143 -0.27 0.59 -3.37
N ASN A 144 -1.08 0.88 -4.40
CA ASN A 144 -0.82 1.97 -5.33
C ASN A 144 -0.83 3.33 -4.62
N TYR A 145 -1.77 3.53 -3.69
CA TYR A 145 -1.82 4.75 -2.88
C TYR A 145 -0.57 4.91 -2.00
N VAL A 146 -0.14 3.87 -1.31
CA VAL A 146 1.10 3.93 -0.52
C VAL A 146 2.33 4.21 -1.41
N GLN A 147 2.38 3.64 -2.61
CA GLN A 147 3.46 3.95 -3.56
C GLN A 147 3.40 5.40 -4.05
N SER A 148 2.21 5.98 -4.24
CA SER A 148 2.10 7.40 -4.61
C SER A 148 2.63 8.33 -3.52
N LEU A 149 2.43 7.98 -2.24
CA LEU A 149 3.02 8.73 -1.12
C LEU A 149 4.56 8.67 -1.15
N CYS A 150 5.14 7.53 -1.54
CA CYS A 150 6.59 7.45 -1.73
C CYS A 150 7.08 8.39 -2.85
N GLU A 151 6.29 8.57 -3.90
CA GLU A 151 6.61 9.51 -4.99
C GLU A 151 6.58 10.98 -4.53
N GLU A 152 5.90 11.30 -3.42
CA GLU A 152 5.92 12.64 -2.82
C GLU A 152 7.21 12.94 -2.06
N SER A 153 7.93 11.92 -1.59
CA SER A 153 9.17 12.07 -0.83
C SER A 153 10.29 12.73 -1.64
N GLU A 154 11.35 13.14 -0.95
CA GLU A 154 12.48 13.86 -1.56
C GLU A 154 13.20 13.04 -2.63
N LEU A 155 13.32 11.71 -2.43
CA LEU A 155 14.06 10.82 -3.32
C LEU A 155 13.17 9.86 -4.11
N GLY A 156 11.86 9.87 -3.87
CA GLY A 156 10.89 9.03 -4.56
C GLY A 156 11.15 7.53 -4.44
N ILE A 157 11.76 7.07 -3.32
CA ILE A 157 12.14 5.67 -3.13
C ILE A 157 10.89 4.82 -2.88
N PRO A 158 10.57 3.85 -3.74
CA PRO A 158 9.39 3.02 -3.55
C PRO A 158 9.55 2.09 -2.34
N VAL A 159 8.45 1.89 -1.58
CA VAL A 159 8.42 0.92 -0.50
C VAL A 159 8.34 -0.51 -1.04
N VAL A 160 8.98 -1.45 -0.36
CA VAL A 160 8.85 -2.89 -0.64
C VAL A 160 7.77 -3.47 0.27
N PHE A 161 6.70 -3.99 -0.33
CA PHE A 161 5.68 -4.72 0.41
C PHE A 161 6.14 -6.15 0.72
N SER A 162 5.85 -6.59 1.91
CA SER A 162 6.08 -7.95 2.38
C SER A 162 4.81 -8.54 2.99
N MET A 163 4.74 -9.86 3.08
CA MET A 163 3.60 -10.56 3.65
C MET A 163 4.06 -11.81 4.39
N ASP A 164 3.46 -12.08 5.54
CA ASP A 164 3.56 -13.36 6.22
C ASP A 164 2.64 -14.38 5.53
N SER A 165 3.18 -15.07 4.55
CA SER A 165 2.42 -15.99 3.70
C SER A 165 2.38 -17.39 4.28
N VAL A 166 1.96 -17.54 5.53
CA VAL A 166 1.94 -18.82 6.27
C VAL A 166 1.00 -19.84 5.63
N ILE A 167 -0.13 -19.38 5.10
CA ILE A 167 -1.17 -20.18 4.43
C ILE A 167 -1.68 -19.46 3.16
N GLY A 168 -0.76 -18.95 2.35
CA GLY A 168 -1.08 -18.07 1.23
C GLY A 168 -1.31 -16.62 1.68
N ALA A 169 -1.92 -15.80 0.83
CA ALA A 169 -2.24 -14.39 1.13
C ALA A 169 -3.44 -14.23 2.08
N SER A 170 -3.48 -15.01 3.16
CA SER A 170 -4.64 -15.19 4.04
C SER A 170 -5.10 -13.94 4.81
N TRP A 171 -4.28 -12.89 4.83
CA TRP A 171 -4.64 -11.58 5.40
C TRP A 171 -5.54 -10.74 4.49
N ILE A 172 -5.66 -11.11 3.22
CA ILE A 172 -6.47 -10.40 2.22
C ILE A 172 -7.68 -11.27 1.90
N ASN A 173 -8.88 -10.73 2.06
CA ASN A 173 -10.10 -11.43 1.68
C ASN A 173 -10.11 -11.73 0.17
N ASP A 174 -10.89 -12.73 -0.22
CA ASP A 174 -11.04 -13.20 -1.61
C ASP A 174 -9.76 -13.80 -2.22
N THR A 175 -8.78 -14.15 -1.39
CA THR A 175 -7.60 -14.92 -1.79
C THR A 175 -7.76 -16.41 -1.49
N THR A 176 -6.99 -17.25 -2.18
CA THR A 176 -6.96 -18.69 -1.88
C THR A 176 -6.17 -18.93 -0.61
N ILE A 177 -6.80 -19.61 0.35
CA ILE A 177 -6.13 -20.05 1.58
C ILE A 177 -5.56 -21.44 1.35
N LEU A 178 -4.26 -21.59 1.61
CA LEU A 178 -3.54 -22.84 1.52
C LEU A 178 -3.63 -23.63 2.84
N PRO A 179 -3.41 -24.96 2.82
CA PRO A 179 -3.28 -25.74 4.04
C PRO A 179 -2.11 -25.25 4.92
N ASP A 180 -2.27 -25.32 6.23
CA ASP A 180 -1.20 -24.97 7.16
C ASP A 180 -0.03 -25.97 7.13
N ALA A 181 1.10 -25.60 7.70
CA ALA A 181 2.33 -26.40 7.70
C ALA A 181 2.15 -27.77 8.38
N ILE A 182 1.28 -27.88 9.40
CA ILE A 182 1.00 -29.15 10.08
C ILE A 182 0.22 -30.09 9.15
N THR A 183 -0.79 -29.57 8.47
CA THR A 183 -1.57 -30.31 7.49
C THR A 183 -0.70 -30.78 6.33
N LEU A 184 0.15 -29.91 5.78
CA LEU A 184 1.08 -30.27 4.72
C LEU A 184 2.09 -31.34 5.18
N GLY A 185 2.66 -31.17 6.38
CA GLY A 185 3.55 -32.18 6.96
C GLY A 185 2.89 -33.55 7.18
N ALA A 186 1.59 -33.59 7.51
CA ALA A 186 0.84 -34.82 7.70
C ALA A 186 0.64 -35.63 6.39
N THR A 187 0.75 -34.98 5.23
CA THR A 187 0.66 -35.72 3.92
C THR A 187 1.84 -36.64 3.71
N GLY A 188 3.03 -36.33 4.24
CA GLY A 188 4.28 -37.00 3.96
C GLY A 188 4.77 -36.84 2.50
N ASP A 189 4.13 -35.96 1.74
CA ASP A 189 4.38 -35.72 0.32
C ASP A 189 5.18 -34.43 0.10
N ALA A 190 6.49 -34.60 -0.11
CA ALA A 190 7.40 -33.46 -0.30
C ALA A 190 7.21 -32.79 -1.67
N GLU A 191 6.76 -33.53 -2.69
CA GLU A 191 6.52 -32.97 -4.03
C GLU A 191 5.32 -32.02 -3.99
N LEU A 192 4.22 -32.43 -3.34
CA LEU A 192 3.05 -31.56 -3.13
C LEU A 192 3.41 -30.29 -2.36
N VAL A 193 4.23 -30.39 -1.32
CA VAL A 193 4.67 -29.21 -0.56
C VAL A 193 5.47 -28.26 -1.44
N GLN A 194 6.35 -28.78 -2.30
CA GLN A 194 7.12 -27.96 -3.23
C GLN A 194 6.22 -27.27 -4.27
N GLU A 195 5.27 -27.99 -4.86
CA GLU A 195 4.31 -27.42 -5.82
C GLU A 195 3.51 -26.27 -5.20
N LEU A 196 3.06 -26.41 -3.95
CA LEU A 196 2.34 -25.36 -3.23
C LEU A 196 3.23 -24.16 -2.92
N ALA A 197 4.50 -24.38 -2.56
CA ALA A 197 5.44 -23.30 -2.33
C ALA A 197 5.77 -22.50 -3.62
N ASP A 198 5.77 -23.18 -4.77
CA ASP A 198 6.01 -22.53 -6.07
C ASP A 198 4.81 -21.68 -6.53
N ILE A 199 3.61 -21.94 -5.99
CA ILE A 199 2.39 -21.16 -6.27
C ILE A 199 2.29 -19.93 -5.34
N GLN A 200 2.82 -20.02 -4.14
CA GLN A 200 2.74 -19.00 -3.10
C GLN A 200 3.67 -17.81 -3.37
#